data_91f4292574941d7112a25b4d1b13490c
#
_entry.id   91f4292574941d7112a25b4d1b13490c
#
_cell.length_a   1.000
_cell.length_b   1.000
_cell.length_c   1.000
_cell.angle_alpha   90.00
_cell.angle_beta   90.00
_cell.angle_gamma   90.00
#
_symmetry.space_group_name_H-M   'P 1'
#
loop_
_entity.id
_entity.type
_entity.pdbx_description
1 polymer ?
#
loop_
_entity_poly.entity_id
_entity_poly.type
_entity_poly.pdbx_seq_one_letter_code
_entity_poly.pdbx_strand_id
1 'polypeptide(L)'
;MISDYSIIICGCTINSSAYIERHLQHLQELKPLFKDFSIVIYENDSVDNTTEILKDLERNGTIQLITEKGITNRLKKRTTIIAHGRNTLVDHVIKCNKYDYMIMVDLDDILKLTNLSENYSVFELVENYLAKNKRQ
;
A
#
# COMPACT_ATOMS: atom_id res chain seq x y z
N MET A 1 3.02 9.18 20.79
CA MET A 1 2.34 9.93 19.70
C MET A 1 2.62 9.20 18.39
N ILE A 2 1.79 9.37 17.38
CA ILE A 2 1.99 8.66 16.11
C ILE A 2 3.28 9.09 15.39
N SER A 3 3.77 10.30 15.67
CA SER A 3 5.05 10.79 15.15
C SER A 3 6.27 10.02 15.68
N ASP A 4 6.08 9.17 16.66
CA ASP A 4 7.14 8.32 17.21
C ASP A 4 7.29 6.99 16.45
N TYR A 5 6.37 6.68 15.54
CA TYR A 5 6.32 5.37 14.90
C TYR A 5 6.74 5.41 13.45
N SER A 6 7.38 4.32 13.03
CA SER A 6 7.73 4.02 11.64
C SER A 6 6.66 3.12 11.06
N ILE A 7 6.10 3.51 9.91
CA ILE A 7 4.96 2.82 9.29
C ILE A 7 5.26 2.50 7.84
N ILE A 8 4.86 1.31 7.41
CA ILE A 8 4.84 0.95 6.01
C ILE A 8 3.42 0.57 5.58
N ILE A 9 2.97 1.18 4.49
CA ILE A 9 1.68 0.86 3.87
C ILE A 9 1.94 -0.10 2.73
N CYS A 10 1.16 -1.17 2.69
CA CYS A 10 1.30 -2.25 1.71
C CYS A 10 0.00 -2.44 0.95
N GLY A 11 0.09 -2.71 -0.33
CA GLY A 11 -1.09 -3.02 -1.13
C GLY A 11 -0.75 -3.78 -2.40
N CYS A 12 -1.73 -4.55 -2.88
CA CYS A 12 -1.65 -5.28 -4.14
C CYS A 12 -2.47 -4.58 -5.20
N THR A 13 -2.01 -4.60 -6.43
CA THR A 13 -2.74 -4.00 -7.54
C THR A 13 -2.51 -4.75 -8.85
N ILE A 14 -3.49 -4.68 -9.72
CA ILE A 14 -3.43 -5.14 -11.10
C ILE A 14 -4.39 -4.27 -11.93
N ASN A 15 -3.94 -3.85 -13.12
CA ASN A 15 -4.80 -3.12 -14.07
C ASN A 15 -5.51 -1.91 -13.44
N SER A 16 -4.76 -1.07 -12.76
CA SER A 16 -5.30 0.08 -12.03
C SER A 16 -4.78 1.44 -12.55
N SER A 17 -4.35 1.49 -13.82
CA SER A 17 -3.74 2.69 -14.39
C SER A 17 -4.62 3.93 -14.30
N ALA A 18 -5.95 3.74 -14.28
CA ALA A 18 -6.89 4.86 -14.23
C ALA A 18 -6.83 5.66 -12.93
N TYR A 19 -6.37 5.05 -11.83
CA TYR A 19 -6.46 5.70 -10.51
C TYR A 19 -5.25 5.47 -9.60
N ILE A 20 -4.35 4.54 -9.91
CA ILE A 20 -3.31 4.14 -8.95
C ILE A 20 -2.36 5.29 -8.58
N GLU A 21 -1.98 6.12 -9.53
CA GLU A 21 -1.07 7.23 -9.26
C GLU A 21 -1.68 8.21 -8.26
N ARG A 22 -2.94 8.60 -8.49
CA ARG A 22 -3.65 9.50 -7.59
C ARG A 22 -3.80 8.91 -6.20
N HIS A 23 -4.12 7.62 -6.14
CA HIS A 23 -4.27 6.92 -4.86
C HIS A 23 -2.97 6.95 -4.05
N LEU A 24 -1.85 6.66 -4.71
CA LEU A 24 -0.56 6.62 -4.03
C LEU A 24 -0.09 8.01 -3.62
N GLN A 25 -0.35 9.03 -4.44
CA GLN A 25 -0.07 10.41 -4.07
C GLN A 25 -0.89 10.84 -2.85
N HIS A 26 -2.13 10.40 -2.78
CA HIS A 26 -3.00 10.67 -1.64
C HIS A 26 -2.46 10.02 -0.36
N LEU A 27 -2.00 8.78 -0.44
CA LEU A 27 -1.39 8.10 0.70
C LEU A 27 -0.09 8.79 1.15
N GLN A 28 0.65 9.38 0.25
CA GLN A 28 1.88 10.12 0.58
C GLN A 28 1.63 11.33 1.48
N GLU A 29 0.42 11.83 1.52
CA GLU A 29 0.05 12.93 2.41
C GLU A 29 0.19 12.55 3.88
N LEU A 30 0.22 11.26 4.19
CA LEU A 30 0.43 10.76 5.56
C LEU A 30 1.89 10.85 6.01
N LYS A 31 2.82 10.98 5.08
CA LYS A 31 4.25 10.89 5.38
C LYS A 31 4.72 11.82 6.51
N PRO A 32 4.32 13.11 6.53
CA PRO A 32 4.80 14.02 7.57
C PRO A 32 4.33 13.67 8.98
N LEU A 33 3.34 12.79 9.10
CA LEU A 33 2.71 12.46 10.38
C LEU A 33 3.50 11.43 11.19
N PHE A 34 4.43 10.72 10.54
CA PHE A 34 5.15 9.61 11.15
C PHE A 34 6.66 9.90 11.19
N LYS A 35 7.33 9.21 12.09
CA LYS A 35 8.79 9.27 12.21
C LYS A 35 9.45 8.79 10.92
N ASP A 36 8.92 7.71 10.35
CA ASP A 36 9.37 7.15 9.08
C ASP A 36 8.14 6.55 8.38
N PHE A 37 8.07 6.71 7.07
CA PHE A 37 6.90 6.31 6.31
C PHE A 37 7.32 5.79 4.95
N SER A 38 6.85 4.61 4.60
CA SER A 38 7.10 4.01 3.29
C SER A 38 5.82 3.40 2.74
N ILE A 39 5.79 3.25 1.43
CA ILE A 39 4.74 2.53 0.72
C ILE A 39 5.41 1.45 -0.10
N VAL A 40 4.94 0.21 0.02
CA VAL A 40 5.36 -0.89 -0.85
C VAL A 40 4.15 -1.46 -1.58
N ILE A 41 4.27 -1.59 -2.89
CA ILE A 41 3.18 -2.07 -3.75
C ILE A 41 3.62 -3.36 -4.42
N TYR A 42 2.73 -4.35 -4.38
CA TYR A 42 2.85 -5.58 -5.15
C TYR A 42 1.95 -5.48 -6.38
N GLU A 43 2.52 -5.70 -7.55
CA GLU A 43 1.80 -5.70 -8.82
C GLU A 43 2.08 -7.00 -9.55
N ASN A 44 1.06 -7.59 -10.18
CA ASN A 44 1.26 -8.76 -11.02
C ASN A 44 0.45 -8.65 -12.31
N ASP A 45 1.08 -8.98 -13.41
CA ASP A 45 0.44 -9.27 -14.71
C ASP A 45 -0.47 -8.17 -15.25
N SER A 46 -0.22 -6.91 -14.94
CA SER A 46 -1.00 -5.81 -15.52
C SER A 46 -0.78 -5.73 -17.02
N VAL A 47 -1.87 -5.53 -17.76
CA VAL A 47 -1.85 -5.39 -19.24
C VAL A 47 -2.04 -3.93 -19.67
N ASP A 48 -2.37 -3.05 -18.75
CA ASP A 48 -2.46 -1.61 -19.01
C ASP A 48 -1.14 -0.91 -18.60
N ASN A 49 -1.17 0.40 -18.39
CA ASN A 49 0.01 1.19 -18.02
C ASN A 49 0.36 1.13 -16.52
N THR A 50 -0.30 0.31 -15.73
CA THR A 50 -0.07 0.24 -14.28
C THR A 50 1.40 0.01 -13.95
N THR A 51 2.03 -0.97 -14.59
CA THR A 51 3.42 -1.32 -14.29
C THR A 51 4.35 -0.14 -14.58
N GLU A 52 4.15 0.57 -15.70
CA GLU A 52 4.96 1.72 -16.06
C GLU A 52 4.80 2.87 -15.06
N ILE A 53 3.57 3.16 -14.66
CA ILE A 53 3.28 4.18 -13.65
C ILE A 53 3.99 3.86 -12.34
N LEU A 54 3.88 2.61 -11.89
CA LEU A 54 4.51 2.18 -10.64
C LEU A 54 6.03 2.24 -10.70
N LYS A 55 6.62 1.86 -11.83
CA LYS A 55 8.07 1.97 -12.01
C LYS A 55 8.56 3.41 -11.95
N ASP A 56 7.80 4.35 -12.52
CA ASP A 56 8.14 5.77 -12.44
C ASP A 56 8.07 6.28 -11.01
N LEU A 57 7.04 5.86 -10.26
CA LEU A 57 6.91 6.23 -8.84
C LEU A 57 8.04 5.62 -8.00
N GLU A 58 8.49 4.42 -8.32
CA GLU A 58 9.64 3.82 -7.65
C GLU A 58 10.92 4.61 -7.93
N ARG A 59 11.14 5.00 -9.18
CA ARG A 59 12.34 5.76 -9.58
C ARG A 59 12.43 7.10 -8.86
N ASN A 60 11.30 7.76 -8.64
CA ASN A 60 11.30 9.06 -7.95
C ASN A 60 11.21 8.93 -6.43
N GLY A 61 11.26 7.72 -5.89
CA GLY A 61 11.30 7.49 -4.45
C GLY A 61 9.95 7.51 -3.74
N THR A 62 8.84 7.57 -4.48
CA THR A 62 7.50 7.63 -3.88
C THR A 62 7.10 6.29 -3.26
N ILE A 63 7.46 5.17 -3.90
CA ILE A 63 7.11 3.82 -3.44
C ILE A 63 8.29 2.86 -3.59
N GLN A 64 8.17 1.71 -2.91
CA GLN A 64 8.91 0.50 -3.22
C GLN A 64 8.01 -0.40 -4.05
N LEU A 65 8.54 -1.07 -5.05
CA LEU A 65 7.75 -1.89 -5.97
C LEU A 65 8.24 -3.32 -6.01
N ILE A 66 7.30 -4.26 -5.90
CA ILE A 66 7.53 -5.68 -6.16
C ILE A 66 6.61 -6.06 -7.31
N THR A 67 7.16 -6.48 -8.44
CA THR A 67 6.38 -6.87 -9.60
C THR A 67 6.72 -8.30 -10.00
N GLU A 68 5.69 -9.08 -10.34
CA GLU A 68 5.83 -10.47 -10.77
C GLU A 68 4.96 -10.73 -12.00
N LYS A 69 5.44 -11.62 -12.88
CA LYS A 69 4.73 -12.03 -14.08
C LYS A 69 4.40 -13.51 -14.01
N GLY A 70 3.30 -13.90 -14.68
CA GLY A 70 2.89 -15.30 -14.77
C GLY A 70 2.13 -15.80 -13.55
N ILE A 71 1.82 -14.94 -12.62
CA ILE A 71 1.14 -15.31 -11.37
C ILE A 71 -0.32 -15.68 -11.65
N THR A 72 -1.00 -14.90 -12.49
CA THR A 72 -2.39 -15.15 -12.85
C THR A 72 -2.56 -16.53 -13.49
N ASN A 73 -1.66 -16.88 -14.41
CA ASN A 73 -1.70 -18.21 -15.04
C ASN A 73 -1.38 -19.34 -14.08
N ARG A 74 -0.44 -19.12 -13.16
CA ARG A 74 0.00 -20.15 -12.22
C ARG A 74 -1.00 -20.42 -11.12
N LEU A 75 -1.57 -19.38 -10.53
CA LEU A 75 -2.44 -19.49 -9.37
C LEU A 75 -3.93 -19.50 -9.71
N LYS A 76 -4.32 -18.90 -10.82
CA LYS A 76 -5.66 -18.90 -11.43
C LYS A 76 -6.77 -18.25 -10.62
N LYS A 77 -6.89 -18.53 -9.31
CA LYS A 77 -7.95 -17.98 -8.47
C LYS A 77 -7.57 -16.62 -7.93
N ARG A 78 -8.48 -15.65 -8.02
CA ARG A 78 -8.26 -14.28 -7.54
C ARG A 78 -7.85 -14.26 -6.06
N THR A 79 -8.53 -15.02 -5.22
CA THR A 79 -8.22 -15.07 -3.79
C THR A 79 -6.82 -15.61 -3.51
N THR A 80 -6.39 -16.60 -4.26
CA THR A 80 -5.04 -17.18 -4.14
C THR A 80 -3.99 -16.17 -4.61
N ILE A 81 -4.26 -15.42 -5.66
CA ILE A 81 -3.36 -14.39 -6.18
C ILE A 81 -3.19 -13.28 -5.15
N ILE A 82 -4.28 -12.79 -4.57
CA ILE A 82 -4.25 -11.76 -3.55
C ILE A 82 -3.47 -12.24 -2.31
N ALA A 83 -3.72 -13.47 -1.88
CA ALA A 83 -3.01 -14.04 -0.74
C ALA A 83 -1.51 -14.14 -1.01
N HIS A 84 -1.12 -14.56 -2.21
CA HIS A 84 0.29 -14.61 -2.61
C HIS A 84 0.93 -13.21 -2.55
N GLY A 85 0.26 -12.21 -3.11
CA GLY A 85 0.75 -10.84 -3.09
C GLY A 85 0.91 -10.30 -1.67
N ARG A 86 -0.08 -10.50 -0.83
CA ARG A 86 -0.04 -10.07 0.57
C ARG A 86 1.07 -10.77 1.35
N ASN A 87 1.25 -12.07 1.14
CA ASN A 87 2.33 -12.82 1.78
C ASN A 87 3.70 -12.31 1.31
N THR A 88 3.84 -11.99 0.04
CA THR A 88 5.06 -11.41 -0.51
C THR A 88 5.38 -10.08 0.17
N LEU A 89 4.37 -9.24 0.36
CA LEU A 89 4.52 -7.95 1.04
C LEU A 89 4.92 -8.14 2.51
N VAL A 90 4.26 -9.05 3.22
CA VAL A 90 4.58 -9.35 4.62
C VAL A 90 6.03 -9.82 4.75
N ASP A 91 6.46 -10.73 3.90
CA ASP A 91 7.84 -11.22 3.89
C ASP A 91 8.84 -10.08 3.67
N HIS A 92 8.53 -9.17 2.76
CA HIS A 92 9.36 -8.00 2.49
C HIS A 92 9.49 -7.12 3.73
N VAL A 93 8.39 -6.83 4.40
CA VAL A 93 8.37 -5.99 5.61
C VAL A 93 9.17 -6.64 6.74
N ILE A 94 8.99 -7.94 6.94
CA ILE A 94 9.73 -8.70 7.96
C ILE A 94 11.24 -8.63 7.69
N LYS A 95 11.65 -8.80 6.45
CA LYS A 95 13.07 -8.73 6.07
C LYS A 95 13.67 -7.34 6.29
N CYS A 96 12.90 -6.29 6.07
CA CYS A 96 13.34 -4.92 6.32
C CYS A 96 13.57 -4.65 7.81
N ASN A 97 12.75 -5.23 8.67
CA ASN A 97 12.87 -5.18 10.13
C ASN A 97 13.10 -3.76 10.69
N LYS A 98 12.41 -2.77 10.13
CA LYS A 98 12.60 -1.37 10.57
C LYS A 98 11.31 -0.63 10.86
N TYR A 99 10.16 -1.24 10.61
CA TYR A 99 8.86 -0.58 10.78
C TYR A 99 8.18 -1.08 12.04
N ASP A 100 7.57 -0.15 12.77
CA ASP A 100 6.79 -0.48 13.96
C ASP A 100 5.43 -1.07 13.60
N TYR A 101 4.84 -0.60 12.50
CA TYR A 101 3.52 -1.06 12.03
C TYR A 101 3.50 -1.21 10.53
N MET A 102 2.76 -2.22 10.08
CA MET A 102 2.42 -2.45 8.69
C MET A 102 0.91 -2.29 8.54
N ILE A 103 0.48 -1.55 7.54
CA ILE A 103 -0.93 -1.37 7.22
C ILE A 103 -1.18 -1.93 5.84
N MET A 104 -2.03 -2.96 5.75
CA MET A 104 -2.43 -3.53 4.46
C MET A 104 -3.68 -2.81 3.99
N VAL A 105 -3.63 -2.19 2.81
CA VAL A 105 -4.76 -1.45 2.25
C VAL A 105 -5.25 -2.11 0.96
N ASP A 106 -6.55 -1.97 0.71
CA ASP A 106 -7.13 -2.34 -0.58
C ASP A 106 -6.97 -1.17 -1.54
N LEU A 107 -6.46 -1.47 -2.73
CA LEU A 107 -6.24 -0.46 -3.76
C LEU A 107 -7.29 -0.52 -4.89
N ASP A 108 -8.36 -1.28 -4.68
CA ASP A 108 -9.35 -1.59 -5.73
C ASP A 108 -10.38 -0.50 -5.96
N ASP A 109 -10.67 0.33 -4.96
CA ASP A 109 -11.78 1.26 -5.04
C ASP A 109 -11.45 2.58 -4.37
N ILE A 110 -10.69 3.37 -5.07
CA ILE A 110 -10.23 4.66 -4.61
C ILE A 110 -11.37 5.66 -4.40
N LEU A 111 -12.47 5.50 -5.11
CA LEU A 111 -13.61 6.41 -4.99
C LEU A 111 -14.18 6.36 -3.59
N LYS A 112 -14.22 5.19 -2.98
CA LYS A 112 -14.66 5.03 -1.60
C LYS A 112 -13.73 5.72 -0.62
N LEU A 113 -12.42 5.63 -0.86
CA LEU A 113 -11.44 6.33 -0.04
C LEU A 113 -11.59 7.84 -0.15
N THR A 114 -11.86 8.36 -1.35
CA THR A 114 -12.08 9.77 -1.57
C THR A 114 -13.31 10.26 -0.79
N ASN A 115 -14.39 9.49 -0.80
CA ASN A 115 -15.60 9.82 -0.05
C ASN A 115 -15.35 9.78 1.46
N LEU A 116 -14.56 8.82 1.93
CA LEU A 116 -14.19 8.75 3.34
C LEU A 116 -13.35 9.96 3.75
N SER A 117 -12.47 10.44 2.90
CA SER A 117 -11.61 11.59 3.20
C SER A 117 -12.37 12.91 3.27
N GLU A 118 -13.58 12.99 2.71
CA GLU A 118 -14.45 14.16 2.86
C GLU A 118 -15.05 14.25 4.25
N ASN A 119 -15.27 13.12 4.92
CA ASN A 119 -15.94 13.04 6.21
C ASN A 119 -14.98 12.78 7.36
N TYR A 120 -13.87 12.10 7.09
CA TYR A 120 -12.89 11.72 8.10
C TYR A 120 -11.51 11.90 7.50
N SER A 121 -10.62 12.60 8.17
CA SER A 121 -9.24 12.61 7.71
C SER A 121 -8.66 11.20 7.89
N VAL A 122 -7.87 10.76 6.92
CA VAL A 122 -7.15 9.48 7.02
C VAL A 122 -6.27 9.49 8.27
N PHE A 123 -5.72 10.64 8.61
CA PHE A 123 -4.95 10.86 9.84
C PHE A 123 -5.74 10.45 11.09
N GLU A 124 -6.98 10.92 11.21
CA GLU A 124 -7.83 10.58 12.37
C GLU A 124 -8.10 9.09 12.45
N LEU A 125 -8.36 8.44 11.32
CA LEU A 125 -8.60 7.00 11.29
C LEU A 125 -7.37 6.22 11.75
N VAL A 126 -6.19 6.57 11.26
CA VAL A 126 -4.94 5.93 11.65
C VAL A 126 -4.63 6.21 13.13
N GLU A 127 -4.80 7.44 13.57
CA GLU A 127 -4.55 7.81 14.95
C GLU A 127 -5.47 7.05 15.92
N ASN A 128 -6.75 6.94 15.56
CA ASN A 128 -7.71 6.17 16.36
C ASN A 128 -7.35 4.69 16.40
N TYR A 129 -6.94 4.12 15.28
CA TYR A 129 -6.50 2.73 15.23
C TYR A 129 -5.29 2.49 16.14
N LEU A 130 -4.27 3.34 16.04
CA LEU A 130 -3.07 3.21 16.85
C LEU A 130 -3.36 3.40 18.34
N ALA A 131 -4.24 4.33 18.70
CA ALA A 131 -4.65 4.54 20.07
C ALA A 131 -5.33 3.31 20.67
N LYS A 132 -6.20 2.64 19.88
CA LYS A 132 -6.86 1.40 20.29
C LYS A 132 -5.89 0.25 20.52
N ASN A 133 -4.81 0.20 19.76
CA ASN A 133 -3.87 -0.94 19.77
C ASN A 133 -2.63 -0.69 20.61
N LYS A 134 -2.52 0.47 21.21
CA LYS A 134 -1.35 0.87 22.01
C LYS A 134 -1.28 0.22 23.38
N ARG A 135 -2.27 -0.53 23.81
CA ARG A 135 -2.39 -1.08 25.17
C ARG A 135 -1.78 -2.47 25.34
N GLN A 136 -0.96 -2.88 24.43
CA GLN A 136 -0.36 -4.21 24.54
C GLN A 136 1.08 -4.17 24.98
#